data_1e34186cf6cb359c613ca58b5ea393ad
#
_entry.id   1e34186cf6cb359c613ca58b5ea393ad
#
_cell.length_a   1.000
_cell.length_b   1.000
_cell.length_c   1.000
_cell.angle_alpha   90.00
_cell.angle_beta   90.00
_cell.angle_gamma   90.00
#
_symmetry.space_group_name_H-M   'P 1'
#
loop_
_entity.id
_entity.type
_entity.pdbx_description
1 polymer ?
#
loop_
_entity_poly.entity_id
_entity_poly.type
_entity_poly.pdbx_seq_one_letter_code
_entity_poly.pdbx_strand_id
1 'polypeptide(L)'
;MKIAAFNAKNLGMKKTADQAVVKTLTKIMSQYSVVVILEVVDKSGKAMEKLLQDLNSSNQTRPYSMTSSSQLGRDTYKEKFVCFYRKDEVKLTDCYQYEDNQVGDVDAFAREPFVLRFSCPTTVVKDLVLIPVHTKPEDSLKELDELHDVVDAVRKKWGTDNIMILGDFNADGRYLSKKKKDTIRICSAPYHWLIADDIDTTSSNLNDNTYDRIVVYGQTMLDGVVPGSAKSFNFQKAFNLTDEETLGVSDHYPVEVELKTNKKQKAPRQRKTAVPARTTSTKGKTQKKGPQKKNTEPAAPQKKEKTTKGNRGQSSDAPTKRRRLNK
;
A
#
# COMPACT_ATOMS: atom_id res chain seq x y z
N MET A 1 7.51 7.84 -5.53
CA MET A 1 7.40 6.36 -5.61
C MET A 1 6.70 5.87 -4.36
N LYS A 2 5.55 5.18 -4.49
CA LYS A 2 4.78 4.68 -3.33
C LYS A 2 5.13 3.23 -3.03
N ILE A 3 5.35 2.95 -1.76
CA ILE A 3 5.66 1.62 -1.22
C ILE A 3 4.60 1.28 -0.18
N ALA A 4 4.19 0.01 -0.10
CA ALA A 4 3.27 -0.45 0.91
C ALA A 4 3.62 -1.85 1.44
N ALA A 5 3.16 -2.14 2.65
CA ALA A 5 2.99 -3.47 3.19
C ALA A 5 1.50 -3.72 3.48
N PHE A 6 1.03 -4.92 3.23
CA PHE A 6 -0.36 -5.28 3.41
C PHE A 6 -0.51 -6.72 3.91
N ASN A 7 -0.97 -6.87 5.13
CA ASN A 7 -1.45 -8.16 5.62
C ASN A 7 -2.79 -8.45 4.94
N ALA A 8 -2.80 -9.38 3.98
CA ALA A 8 -3.98 -9.72 3.17
C ALA A 8 -4.76 -10.91 3.74
N LYS A 9 -4.55 -11.24 5.01
CA LYS A 9 -5.25 -12.28 5.79
C LYS A 9 -5.49 -13.58 5.02
N ASN A 10 -4.62 -14.55 5.22
CA ASN A 10 -4.76 -15.89 4.61
C ASN A 10 -4.97 -15.86 3.09
N LEU A 11 -4.18 -15.07 2.38
CA LEU A 11 -4.29 -14.94 0.92
C LEU A 11 -3.78 -16.21 0.21
N GLY A 12 -4.70 -16.93 -0.41
CA GLY A 12 -4.42 -18.18 -1.14
C GLY A 12 -5.51 -18.49 -2.16
N MET A 13 -5.55 -19.74 -2.63
CA MET A 13 -6.44 -20.20 -3.69
C MET A 13 -7.93 -19.88 -3.44
N LYS A 14 -8.40 -20.04 -2.20
CA LYS A 14 -9.81 -19.77 -1.86
C LYS A 14 -10.14 -18.29 -2.08
N LYS A 15 -9.29 -17.39 -1.59
CA LYS A 15 -9.50 -15.95 -1.66
C LYS A 15 -9.32 -15.41 -3.09
N THR A 16 -8.35 -15.94 -3.85
CA THR A 16 -8.15 -15.56 -5.26
C THR A 16 -9.18 -16.20 -6.23
N ALA A 17 -10.03 -17.10 -5.76
CA ALA A 17 -11.20 -17.58 -6.53
C ALA A 17 -12.35 -16.57 -6.49
N ASP A 18 -12.42 -15.72 -5.47
CA ASP A 18 -13.45 -14.68 -5.34
C ASP A 18 -13.08 -13.45 -6.20
N GLN A 19 -13.87 -13.20 -7.25
CA GLN A 19 -13.62 -12.12 -8.20
C GLN A 19 -13.81 -10.73 -7.59
N ALA A 20 -14.68 -10.56 -6.59
CA ALA A 20 -14.89 -9.29 -5.91
C ALA A 20 -13.66 -8.94 -5.06
N VAL A 21 -13.13 -9.94 -4.33
CA VAL A 21 -11.90 -9.80 -3.55
C VAL A 21 -10.70 -9.50 -4.46
N VAL A 22 -10.52 -10.26 -5.55
CA VAL A 22 -9.42 -10.04 -6.52
C VAL A 22 -9.50 -8.64 -7.14
N LYS A 23 -10.69 -8.19 -7.51
CA LYS A 23 -10.90 -6.84 -8.05
C LYS A 23 -10.50 -5.75 -7.05
N THR A 24 -10.79 -5.95 -5.77
CA THR A 24 -10.42 -5.00 -4.72
C THR A 24 -8.92 -5.06 -4.45
N LEU A 25 -8.32 -6.26 -4.33
CA LEU A 25 -6.88 -6.44 -4.17
C LEU A 25 -6.10 -5.77 -5.32
N THR A 26 -6.50 -5.99 -6.57
CA THR A 26 -5.83 -5.39 -7.74
C THR A 26 -5.94 -3.87 -7.74
N LYS A 27 -7.07 -3.30 -7.31
CA LYS A 27 -7.22 -1.85 -7.13
C LYS A 27 -6.30 -1.29 -6.04
N ILE A 28 -6.18 -1.98 -4.90
CA ILE A 28 -5.26 -1.61 -3.82
C ILE A 28 -3.83 -1.64 -4.36
N MET A 29 -3.40 -2.77 -4.90
CA MET A 29 -2.03 -3.01 -5.37
C MET A 29 -1.62 -2.06 -6.49
N SER A 30 -2.55 -1.70 -7.37
CA SER A 30 -2.29 -0.80 -8.52
C SER A 30 -1.86 0.62 -8.13
N GLN A 31 -2.00 1.00 -6.86
CA GLN A 31 -1.60 2.32 -6.37
C GLN A 31 -0.10 2.41 -6.07
N TYR A 32 0.59 1.27 -5.97
CA TYR A 32 1.95 1.19 -5.46
C TYR A 32 2.97 0.86 -6.56
N SER A 33 4.16 1.39 -6.38
CA SER A 33 5.34 0.99 -7.17
C SER A 33 5.90 -0.34 -6.67
N VAL A 34 5.83 -0.54 -5.35
CA VAL A 34 6.21 -1.78 -4.65
C VAL A 34 5.18 -2.04 -3.56
N VAL A 35 4.65 -3.25 -3.50
CA VAL A 35 3.78 -3.68 -2.39
C VAL A 35 4.18 -5.07 -1.92
N VAL A 36 4.41 -5.19 -0.62
CA VAL A 36 4.67 -6.47 0.04
C VAL A 36 3.37 -6.98 0.63
N ILE A 37 3.00 -8.19 0.26
CA ILE A 37 1.83 -8.89 0.78
C ILE A 37 2.27 -9.91 1.82
N LEU A 38 1.62 -9.87 2.98
CA LEU A 38 1.82 -10.77 4.11
C LEU A 38 0.67 -11.78 4.19
N GLU A 39 0.85 -12.83 4.99
CA GLU A 39 -0.11 -13.93 5.14
C GLU A 39 -0.49 -14.60 3.81
N VAL A 40 0.48 -14.81 2.94
CA VAL A 40 0.24 -15.56 1.72
C VAL A 40 0.36 -17.07 1.99
N VAL A 41 -0.78 -17.76 2.02
CA VAL A 41 -0.89 -19.20 2.32
C VAL A 41 -0.93 -20.06 1.06
N ASP A 42 -0.34 -19.59 -0.04
CA ASP A 42 -0.26 -20.28 -1.31
C ASP A 42 1.01 -21.12 -1.44
N LYS A 43 0.92 -22.39 -1.04
CA LYS A 43 2.03 -23.33 -1.15
C LYS A 43 2.51 -23.50 -2.59
N SER A 44 1.60 -23.59 -3.53
CA SER A 44 1.88 -23.89 -4.93
C SER A 44 2.41 -22.70 -5.73
N GLY A 45 2.17 -21.47 -5.28
CA GLY A 45 2.43 -20.22 -6.02
C GLY A 45 1.35 -19.86 -7.06
N LYS A 46 0.46 -20.81 -7.40
CA LYS A 46 -0.55 -20.63 -8.48
C LYS A 46 -1.54 -19.50 -8.21
N ALA A 47 -1.94 -19.31 -6.93
CA ALA A 47 -2.83 -18.22 -6.56
C ALA A 47 -2.16 -16.86 -6.81
N MET A 48 -0.88 -16.72 -6.47
CA MET A 48 -0.12 -15.49 -6.68
C MET A 48 0.21 -15.25 -8.15
N GLU A 49 0.47 -16.29 -8.94
CA GLU A 49 0.64 -16.18 -10.39
C GLU A 49 -0.65 -15.67 -11.05
N LYS A 50 -1.81 -16.22 -10.66
CA LYS A 50 -3.12 -15.75 -11.13
C LYS A 50 -3.35 -14.30 -10.73
N LEU A 51 -3.11 -13.93 -9.48
CA LEU A 51 -3.26 -12.56 -9.01
C LEU A 51 -2.35 -11.58 -9.78
N LEU A 52 -1.12 -11.98 -10.11
CA LEU A 52 -0.22 -11.19 -10.95
C LEU A 52 -0.79 -11.00 -12.37
N GLN A 53 -1.37 -12.03 -12.96
CA GLN A 53 -2.03 -11.94 -14.28
C GLN A 53 -3.21 -10.97 -14.23
N ASP A 54 -4.10 -11.09 -13.23
CA ASP A 54 -5.24 -10.21 -13.04
C ASP A 54 -4.80 -8.74 -12.81
N LEU A 55 -3.76 -8.54 -11.99
CA LEU A 55 -3.16 -7.23 -11.75
C LEU A 55 -2.59 -6.62 -13.04
N ASN A 56 -1.87 -7.40 -13.84
CA ASN A 56 -1.26 -6.95 -15.09
C ASN A 56 -2.29 -6.72 -16.18
N SER A 57 -3.41 -7.44 -16.19
CA SER A 57 -4.53 -7.21 -17.11
C SER A 57 -5.09 -5.78 -16.99
N SER A 58 -5.08 -5.25 -15.76
CA SER A 58 -5.49 -3.86 -15.47
C SER A 58 -4.35 -2.83 -15.57
N ASN A 59 -3.09 -3.28 -15.74
CA ASN A 59 -1.88 -2.44 -15.73
C ASN A 59 -0.97 -2.71 -16.93
N GLN A 60 -1.52 -2.92 -18.13
CA GLN A 60 -0.79 -3.35 -19.32
C GLN A 60 0.40 -2.45 -19.71
N THR A 61 0.26 -1.13 -19.52
CA THR A 61 1.31 -0.16 -19.87
C THR A 61 2.43 -0.10 -18.84
N ARG A 62 2.18 -0.56 -17.61
CA ARG A 62 3.10 -0.52 -16.46
C ARG A 62 3.03 -1.83 -15.66
N PRO A 63 3.49 -2.93 -16.25
CA PRO A 63 3.30 -4.25 -15.66
C PRO A 63 4.13 -4.47 -14.40
N TYR A 64 3.59 -5.30 -13.53
CA TYR A 64 4.26 -5.79 -12.34
C TYR A 64 5.04 -7.07 -12.61
N SER A 65 6.05 -7.28 -11.79
CA SER A 65 6.68 -8.57 -11.52
C SER A 65 6.44 -8.93 -10.06
N MET A 66 6.71 -10.16 -9.68
CA MET A 66 6.67 -10.58 -8.28
C MET A 66 7.90 -11.42 -7.91
N THR A 67 8.20 -11.45 -6.63
CA THR A 67 9.11 -12.39 -5.98
C THR A 67 8.52 -12.84 -4.66
N SER A 68 8.87 -14.03 -4.18
CA SER A 68 8.33 -14.58 -2.93
C SER A 68 9.41 -15.23 -2.09
N SER A 69 9.22 -15.21 -0.78
CA SER A 69 10.00 -16.01 0.16
C SER A 69 9.74 -17.51 -0.01
N SER A 70 10.51 -18.33 0.70
CA SER A 70 10.14 -19.71 1.04
C SER A 70 8.86 -19.73 1.90
N GLN A 71 8.35 -20.92 2.20
CA GLN A 71 7.29 -21.08 3.20
C GLN A 71 7.89 -20.97 4.62
N LEU A 72 7.36 -20.04 5.39
CA LEU A 72 7.85 -19.64 6.73
C LEU A 72 6.83 -20.00 7.80
N GLY A 73 7.30 -20.19 9.01
CA GLY A 73 6.49 -20.52 10.19
C GLY A 73 7.02 -21.74 10.93
N ARG A 74 6.94 -21.76 12.26
CA ARG A 74 7.44 -22.85 13.12
C ARG A 74 6.53 -24.08 13.09
N ASP A 75 5.21 -23.86 13.02
CA ASP A 75 4.21 -24.90 13.14
C ASP A 75 3.69 -25.41 11.78
N THR A 76 2.54 -26.07 11.79
CA THR A 76 1.85 -26.53 10.56
C THR A 76 1.34 -25.39 9.70
N TYR A 77 1.03 -24.23 10.31
CA TYR A 77 0.67 -23.03 9.58
C TYR A 77 1.92 -22.42 8.92
N LYS A 78 1.86 -22.28 7.60
CA LYS A 78 2.94 -21.72 6.81
C LYS A 78 2.43 -20.60 5.93
N GLU A 79 3.20 -19.53 5.84
CA GLU A 79 2.91 -18.39 4.98
C GLU A 79 4.16 -17.92 4.21
N LYS A 80 3.98 -16.98 3.31
CA LYS A 80 5.05 -16.36 2.54
C LYS A 80 4.92 -14.85 2.57
N PHE A 81 6.04 -14.16 2.43
CA PHE A 81 6.08 -12.80 1.93
C PHE A 81 6.09 -12.82 0.41
N VAL A 82 5.20 -12.04 -0.22
CA VAL A 82 5.19 -11.90 -1.68
C VAL A 82 5.26 -10.41 -2.03
N CYS A 83 6.29 -10.04 -2.78
CA CYS A 83 6.52 -8.67 -3.19
C CYS A 83 6.15 -8.49 -4.67
N PHE A 84 5.20 -7.58 -4.94
CA PHE A 84 4.85 -7.15 -6.30
C PHE A 84 5.45 -5.78 -6.56
N TYR A 85 6.10 -5.60 -7.73
CA TYR A 85 6.78 -4.36 -8.04
C TYR A 85 6.70 -4.00 -9.54
N ARG A 86 6.63 -2.70 -9.84
CA ARG A 86 6.58 -2.17 -11.21
C ARG A 86 7.97 -2.18 -11.84
N LYS A 87 8.13 -2.94 -12.94
CA LYS A 87 9.41 -3.10 -13.64
C LYS A 87 9.94 -1.82 -14.28
N ASP A 88 9.06 -0.87 -14.58
CA ASP A 88 9.40 0.43 -15.15
C ASP A 88 9.90 1.45 -14.11
N GLU A 89 9.66 1.19 -12.82
CA GLU A 89 10.08 2.08 -11.73
C GLU A 89 11.26 1.55 -10.92
N VAL A 90 11.29 0.24 -10.67
CA VAL A 90 12.29 -0.41 -9.82
C VAL A 90 12.80 -1.70 -10.43
N LYS A 91 14.02 -2.06 -10.06
CA LYS A 91 14.62 -3.36 -10.41
C LYS A 91 15.03 -4.09 -9.13
N LEU A 92 14.50 -5.29 -8.91
CA LEU A 92 15.02 -6.18 -7.87
C LEU A 92 16.45 -6.58 -8.26
N THR A 93 17.42 -6.25 -7.44
CA THR A 93 18.85 -6.50 -7.70
C THR A 93 19.37 -7.70 -6.92
N ASP A 94 18.82 -7.94 -5.73
CA ASP A 94 19.16 -9.08 -4.88
C ASP A 94 18.03 -9.36 -3.90
N CYS A 95 17.94 -10.58 -3.38
CA CYS A 95 17.07 -10.95 -2.28
C CYS A 95 17.59 -12.21 -1.58
N TYR A 96 17.31 -12.34 -0.29
CA TYR A 96 17.64 -13.56 0.46
C TYR A 96 16.70 -13.73 1.65
N GLN A 97 16.56 -14.98 2.07
CA GLN A 97 15.94 -15.33 3.35
C GLN A 97 16.99 -15.14 4.44
N TYR A 98 16.66 -14.31 5.45
CA TYR A 98 17.51 -14.19 6.63
C TYR A 98 17.49 -15.53 7.37
N GLU A 99 18.65 -16.02 7.74
CA GLU A 99 18.78 -17.22 8.57
C GLU A 99 19.26 -16.78 9.96
N ASP A 100 18.48 -17.10 10.97
CA ASP A 100 18.83 -16.82 12.36
C ASP A 100 19.75 -17.92 12.88
N ASN A 101 21.06 -17.64 12.78
CA ASN A 101 22.11 -18.59 13.15
C ASN A 101 22.91 -18.13 14.39
N GLN A 102 22.36 -17.27 15.24
CA GLN A 102 23.08 -16.77 16.40
C GLN A 102 23.30 -17.85 17.43
N VAL A 103 24.51 -17.96 17.93
CA VAL A 103 24.87 -18.92 18.97
C VAL A 103 24.16 -18.56 20.28
N GLY A 104 23.22 -19.38 20.71
CA GLY A 104 22.47 -19.21 21.97
C GLY A 104 21.06 -18.61 21.81
N ASP A 105 20.68 -18.15 20.63
CA ASP A 105 19.35 -17.67 20.31
C ASP A 105 18.81 -18.33 19.03
N VAL A 106 18.76 -19.64 19.08
CA VAL A 106 18.27 -20.46 17.97
C VAL A 106 16.82 -20.09 17.69
N ASP A 107 16.54 -19.61 16.49
CA ASP A 107 15.19 -19.35 15.99
C ASP A 107 14.43 -18.22 16.72
N ALA A 108 14.90 -16.96 16.58
CA ALA A 108 14.23 -15.80 17.14
C ALA A 108 12.91 -15.47 16.40
N PHE A 109 12.89 -15.65 15.07
CA PHE A 109 11.74 -15.32 14.26
C PHE A 109 10.80 -16.51 14.07
N ALA A 110 9.50 -16.30 14.24
CA ALA A 110 8.49 -17.26 13.81
C ALA A 110 8.41 -17.33 12.27
N ARG A 111 8.73 -16.21 11.62
CA ARG A 111 8.84 -16.07 10.16
C ARG A 111 10.05 -15.20 9.88
N GLU A 112 11.11 -15.82 9.47
CA GLU A 112 12.38 -15.14 9.18
C GLU A 112 12.18 -14.06 8.13
N PRO A 113 12.80 -12.87 8.27
CA PRO A 113 12.67 -11.79 7.30
C PRO A 113 13.14 -12.18 5.89
N PHE A 114 12.35 -11.82 4.88
CA PHE A 114 12.70 -11.95 3.47
C PHE A 114 13.26 -10.63 2.95
N VAL A 115 14.57 -10.50 2.92
CA VAL A 115 15.25 -9.24 2.61
C VAL A 115 15.31 -9.00 1.11
N LEU A 116 14.88 -7.81 0.66
CA LEU A 116 14.76 -7.44 -0.75
C LEU A 116 15.58 -6.18 -1.04
N ARG A 117 16.45 -6.21 -2.04
CA ARG A 117 17.22 -5.06 -2.49
C ARG A 117 16.77 -4.58 -3.85
N PHE A 118 16.43 -3.29 -3.95
CA PHE A 118 15.95 -2.67 -5.17
C PHE A 118 16.83 -1.52 -5.63
N SER A 119 17.08 -1.45 -6.94
CA SER A 119 17.53 -0.23 -7.60
C SER A 119 16.31 0.63 -7.95
N CYS A 120 16.31 1.89 -7.49
CA CYS A 120 15.21 2.86 -7.62
C CYS A 120 15.68 4.13 -8.37
N PRO A 121 15.93 4.07 -9.68
CA PRO A 121 16.61 5.14 -10.42
C PRO A 121 15.87 6.48 -10.45
N THR A 122 14.56 6.47 -10.23
CA THR A 122 13.69 7.66 -10.29
C THR A 122 13.57 8.39 -8.96
N THR A 123 14.03 7.81 -7.86
CA THR A 123 13.93 8.40 -6.50
C THR A 123 15.27 8.97 -6.04
N VAL A 124 15.25 9.73 -4.94
CA VAL A 124 16.47 10.21 -4.28
C VAL A 124 17.21 9.03 -3.62
N VAL A 125 16.50 8.03 -3.12
CA VAL A 125 17.02 6.77 -2.57
C VAL A 125 17.22 5.80 -3.73
N LYS A 126 18.46 5.72 -4.26
CA LYS A 126 18.77 4.91 -5.46
C LYS A 126 18.87 3.43 -5.20
N ASP A 127 19.32 3.07 -4.03
CA ASP A 127 19.51 1.71 -3.54
C ASP A 127 18.67 1.57 -2.28
N LEU A 128 17.66 0.72 -2.32
CA LEU A 128 16.66 0.57 -1.26
C LEU A 128 16.58 -0.88 -0.82
N VAL A 129 16.68 -1.12 0.48
CA VAL A 129 16.43 -2.42 1.08
C VAL A 129 15.10 -2.40 1.81
N LEU A 130 14.25 -3.39 1.52
CA LEU A 130 13.01 -3.67 2.24
C LEU A 130 13.18 -4.93 3.09
N ILE A 131 12.75 -4.85 4.34
CA ILE A 131 12.70 -5.96 5.30
C ILE A 131 11.24 -6.14 5.72
N PRO A 132 10.48 -6.98 5.01
CA PRO A 132 9.12 -7.36 5.41
C PRO A 132 9.10 -8.10 6.75
N VAL A 133 8.10 -7.78 7.56
CA VAL A 133 7.91 -8.34 8.89
C VAL A 133 6.47 -8.78 9.08
N HIS A 134 6.27 -9.96 9.69
CA HIS A 134 5.04 -10.40 10.29
C HIS A 134 5.37 -11.17 11.56
N THR A 135 5.40 -10.48 12.69
CA THR A 135 5.76 -11.09 13.97
C THR A 135 4.67 -12.01 14.48
N LYS A 136 5.06 -13.01 15.24
CA LYS A 136 4.09 -13.76 16.04
C LYS A 136 3.64 -12.90 17.23
N PRO A 137 2.32 -12.72 17.46
CA PRO A 137 1.84 -11.81 18.49
C PRO A 137 2.47 -12.01 19.88
N GLU A 138 2.65 -13.26 20.32
CA GLU A 138 3.21 -13.58 21.63
C GLU A 138 4.71 -13.31 21.71
N ASP A 139 5.42 -13.39 20.58
CA ASP A 139 6.87 -13.25 20.47
C ASP A 139 7.28 -11.85 19.93
N SER A 140 6.32 -10.94 19.69
CA SER A 140 6.56 -9.67 19.01
C SER A 140 7.66 -8.82 19.66
N LEU A 141 7.75 -8.81 20.98
CA LEU A 141 8.82 -8.10 21.69
C LEU A 141 10.21 -8.59 21.27
N LYS A 142 10.42 -9.92 21.26
CA LYS A 142 11.69 -10.55 20.91
C LYS A 142 11.99 -10.37 19.43
N GLU A 143 11.04 -10.71 18.56
CA GLU A 143 11.23 -10.62 17.11
C GLU A 143 11.54 -9.20 16.66
N LEU A 144 10.88 -8.18 17.24
CA LEU A 144 11.13 -6.77 16.90
C LEU A 144 12.51 -6.30 17.39
N ASP A 145 12.99 -6.81 18.53
CA ASP A 145 14.33 -6.48 19.01
C ASP A 145 15.40 -7.08 18.11
N GLU A 146 15.23 -8.33 17.66
CA GLU A 146 16.15 -9.04 16.76
C GLU A 146 16.24 -8.43 15.35
N LEU A 147 15.26 -7.61 14.94
CA LEU A 147 15.36 -6.87 13.67
C LEU A 147 16.57 -5.93 13.60
N HIS A 148 17.12 -5.53 14.75
CA HIS A 148 18.37 -4.77 14.79
C HIS A 148 19.54 -5.58 14.20
N ASP A 149 19.62 -6.87 14.52
CA ASP A 149 20.66 -7.76 14.01
C ASP A 149 20.49 -8.04 12.51
N VAL A 150 19.23 -8.14 12.06
CA VAL A 150 18.93 -8.23 10.63
C VAL A 150 19.42 -6.98 9.88
N VAL A 151 19.17 -5.78 10.42
CA VAL A 151 19.64 -4.52 9.84
C VAL A 151 21.16 -4.49 9.79
N ASP A 152 21.84 -4.88 10.85
CA ASP A 152 23.30 -4.93 10.90
C ASP A 152 23.88 -5.95 9.91
N ALA A 153 23.26 -7.11 9.75
CA ALA A 153 23.63 -8.09 8.75
C ALA A 153 23.48 -7.54 7.31
N VAL A 154 22.38 -6.84 7.03
CA VAL A 154 22.13 -6.14 5.74
C VAL A 154 23.20 -5.10 5.48
N ARG A 155 23.51 -4.25 6.46
CA ARG A 155 24.53 -3.22 6.36
C ARG A 155 25.92 -3.81 6.09
N LYS A 156 26.27 -4.88 6.78
CA LYS A 156 27.53 -5.61 6.56
C LYS A 156 27.57 -6.24 5.16
N LYS A 157 26.46 -6.85 4.71
CA LYS A 157 26.38 -7.58 3.43
C LYS A 157 26.44 -6.63 2.23
N TRP A 158 25.72 -5.51 2.28
CA TRP A 158 25.51 -4.65 1.09
C TRP A 158 26.08 -3.25 1.21
N GLY A 159 26.61 -2.85 2.37
CA GLY A 159 27.21 -1.53 2.58
C GLY A 159 26.24 -0.38 2.39
N THR A 160 24.96 -0.56 2.76
CA THR A 160 23.92 0.46 2.61
C THR A 160 23.15 0.68 3.91
N ASP A 161 22.80 1.93 4.17
CA ASP A 161 21.93 2.36 5.28
C ASP A 161 20.50 2.70 4.80
N ASN A 162 20.21 2.54 3.51
CA ASN A 162 18.90 2.82 2.95
C ASN A 162 17.94 1.65 3.20
N ILE A 163 17.56 1.44 4.44
CA ILE A 163 16.80 0.28 4.90
C ILE A 163 15.43 0.73 5.41
N MET A 164 14.38 0.01 5.00
CA MET A 164 13.01 0.17 5.46
C MET A 164 12.48 -1.18 5.93
N ILE A 165 12.03 -1.24 7.19
CA ILE A 165 11.33 -2.36 7.80
C ILE A 165 9.84 -2.04 7.73
N LEU A 166 9.01 -2.96 7.23
CA LEU A 166 7.59 -2.70 7.00
C LEU A 166 6.76 -3.98 7.12
N GLY A 167 5.53 -3.85 7.63
CA GLY A 167 4.63 -5.00 7.76
C GLY A 167 3.81 -4.98 9.03
N ASP A 168 3.32 -6.15 9.41
CA ASP A 168 2.56 -6.39 10.62
C ASP A 168 3.50 -6.73 11.78
N PHE A 169 3.70 -5.74 12.64
CA PHE A 169 4.59 -5.84 13.80
C PHE A 169 3.88 -6.36 15.03
N ASN A 170 2.54 -6.47 15.01
CA ASN A 170 1.74 -6.73 16.20
C ASN A 170 2.13 -5.82 17.40
N ALA A 171 2.57 -4.57 17.08
CA ALA A 171 3.24 -3.65 18.00
C ALA A 171 2.26 -2.75 18.76
N ASP A 172 1.11 -3.30 19.19
CA ASP A 172 0.09 -2.55 19.92
C ASP A 172 -0.82 -3.45 20.77
N GLY A 173 -1.69 -2.80 21.54
CA GLY A 173 -2.73 -3.43 22.34
C GLY A 173 -2.18 -4.44 23.35
N ARG A 174 -2.80 -5.63 23.37
CA ARG A 174 -2.44 -6.72 24.29
C ARG A 174 -1.11 -7.41 23.98
N TYR A 175 -0.61 -7.26 22.77
CA TYR A 175 0.60 -7.96 22.31
C TYR A 175 1.87 -7.23 22.74
N LEU A 176 1.88 -5.91 22.62
CA LEU A 176 3.06 -5.11 22.97
C LEU A 176 2.67 -3.81 23.67
N SER A 177 2.86 -3.77 24.99
CA SER A 177 2.62 -2.53 25.75
C SER A 177 3.66 -1.46 25.41
N LYS A 178 3.29 -0.18 25.51
CA LYS A 178 4.19 0.96 25.28
C LYS A 178 5.50 0.84 26.07
N LYS A 179 5.43 0.47 27.36
CA LYS A 179 6.62 0.28 28.22
C LYS A 179 7.57 -0.79 27.69
N LYS A 180 7.04 -1.89 27.13
CA LYS A 180 7.85 -2.94 26.51
C LYS A 180 8.44 -2.47 25.18
N LYS A 181 7.66 -1.75 24.38
CA LYS A 181 8.11 -1.17 23.12
C LYS A 181 9.33 -0.27 23.30
N ASP A 182 9.36 0.54 24.36
CA ASP A 182 10.48 1.44 24.66
C ASP A 182 11.80 0.70 24.96
N THR A 183 11.78 -0.63 25.18
CA THR A 183 12.99 -1.44 25.41
C THR A 183 13.55 -2.08 24.14
N ILE A 184 12.86 -1.97 23.01
CA ILE A 184 13.22 -2.57 21.72
C ILE A 184 14.29 -1.72 21.04
N ARG A 185 15.40 -2.31 20.58
CA ARG A 185 16.52 -1.61 19.92
C ARG A 185 16.08 -0.79 18.71
N ILE A 186 15.14 -1.27 17.89
CA ILE A 186 14.63 -0.51 16.75
C ILE A 186 13.67 0.63 17.11
N CYS A 187 13.36 0.83 18.40
CA CYS A 187 12.57 1.98 18.88
C CYS A 187 13.43 3.19 19.27
N SER A 188 14.75 3.07 19.18
CA SER A 188 15.70 4.15 19.49
C SER A 188 16.45 4.59 18.24
N ALA A 189 17.17 5.74 18.33
CA ALA A 189 18.04 6.19 17.24
C ALA A 189 19.06 5.07 16.87
N PRO A 190 19.33 4.89 15.58
CA PRO A 190 18.99 5.75 14.44
C PRO A 190 17.68 5.36 13.69
N TYR A 191 16.77 4.63 14.32
CA TYR A 191 15.53 4.20 13.70
C TYR A 191 14.44 5.27 13.83
N HIS A 192 13.59 5.40 12.80
CA HIS A 192 12.48 6.34 12.75
C HIS A 192 11.19 5.60 12.39
N TRP A 193 10.25 5.58 13.34
CA TRP A 193 8.92 5.00 13.15
C TRP A 193 8.03 6.03 12.44
N LEU A 194 7.53 5.68 11.25
CA LEU A 194 6.78 6.60 10.39
C LEU A 194 5.26 6.53 10.59
N ILE A 195 4.75 5.42 11.12
CA ILE A 195 3.34 5.25 11.49
C ILE A 195 3.21 5.50 12.98
N ALA A 196 2.48 6.51 13.39
CA ALA A 196 2.26 6.87 14.78
C ALA A 196 1.37 5.85 15.50
N ASP A 197 1.43 5.81 16.85
CA ASP A 197 0.74 4.79 17.67
C ASP A 197 -0.78 4.98 17.75
N ASP A 198 -1.32 6.07 17.23
CA ASP A 198 -2.75 6.42 17.18
C ASP A 198 -3.37 6.21 15.79
N ILE A 199 -2.65 5.59 14.88
CA ILE A 199 -3.13 5.31 13.53
C ILE A 199 -3.75 3.92 13.47
N ASP A 200 -5.05 3.84 13.26
CA ASP A 200 -5.74 2.58 13.03
C ASP A 200 -5.26 1.91 11.73
N THR A 201 -4.71 0.71 11.85
CA THR A 201 -4.28 -0.14 10.72
C THR A 201 -5.14 -1.38 10.57
N THR A 202 -6.18 -1.54 11.38
CA THR A 202 -7.15 -2.64 11.33
C THR A 202 -8.44 -2.22 10.61
N SER A 203 -9.05 -3.13 9.87
CA SER A 203 -10.30 -2.83 9.14
C SER A 203 -11.56 -3.26 9.89
N SER A 204 -11.39 -3.86 11.07
CA SER A 204 -12.49 -4.30 11.92
C SER A 204 -12.98 -3.16 12.78
N ASN A 205 -14.29 -2.89 12.76
CA ASN A 205 -14.93 -1.92 13.67
C ASN A 205 -14.92 -2.33 15.15
N LEU A 206 -14.30 -3.46 15.49
CA LEU A 206 -14.21 -3.98 16.87
C LEU A 206 -12.90 -3.59 17.57
N ASN A 207 -11.95 -3.05 16.84
CA ASN A 207 -10.66 -2.58 17.35
C ASN A 207 -10.10 -1.44 16.46
N ASP A 208 -9.11 -0.74 16.99
CA ASP A 208 -8.44 0.41 16.38
C ASP A 208 -6.92 0.33 16.61
N ASN A 209 -6.37 -0.87 16.49
CA ASN A 209 -4.96 -1.11 16.80
C ASN A 209 -4.02 -0.67 15.68
N THR A 210 -2.82 -0.22 16.08
CA THR A 210 -1.73 0.10 15.16
C THR A 210 -0.74 -1.06 15.07
N TYR A 211 -1.14 -2.16 14.44
CA TYR A 211 -0.29 -3.35 14.29
C TYR A 211 0.73 -3.20 13.18
N ASP A 212 0.32 -2.59 12.06
CA ASP A 212 1.15 -2.46 10.86
C ASP A 212 2.00 -1.20 10.94
N ARG A 213 3.30 -1.32 10.64
CA ARG A 213 4.28 -0.26 10.83
C ARG A 213 5.21 -0.12 9.64
N ILE A 214 5.82 1.06 9.55
CA ILE A 214 6.96 1.36 8.67
C ILE A 214 8.03 2.03 9.52
N VAL A 215 9.23 1.46 9.52
CA VAL A 215 10.40 1.98 10.23
C VAL A 215 11.54 2.16 9.24
N VAL A 216 12.23 3.27 9.28
CA VAL A 216 13.40 3.54 8.43
C VAL A 216 14.66 3.70 9.25
N TYR A 217 15.80 3.25 8.70
CA TYR A 217 17.10 3.34 9.35
C TYR A 217 17.86 4.59 8.89
N GLY A 218 18.27 5.41 9.86
CA GLY A 218 19.15 6.56 9.62
C GLY A 218 18.48 7.78 8.99
N GLN A 219 19.14 8.92 9.17
CA GLN A 219 18.63 10.22 8.73
C GLN A 219 18.53 10.33 7.20
N THR A 220 19.49 9.75 6.47
CA THR A 220 19.48 9.78 4.99
C THR A 220 18.24 9.10 4.41
N MET A 221 17.84 7.98 4.99
CA MET A 221 16.60 7.30 4.57
C MET A 221 15.36 8.10 4.94
N LEU A 222 15.32 8.69 6.15
CA LEU A 222 14.24 9.58 6.58
C LEU A 222 14.10 10.79 5.64
N ASP A 223 15.22 11.42 5.29
CA ASP A 223 15.24 12.56 4.36
C ASP A 223 14.77 12.19 2.96
N GLY A 224 14.88 10.92 2.58
CA GLY A 224 14.36 10.38 1.33
C GLY A 224 12.83 10.21 1.30
N VAL A 225 12.17 10.21 2.45
CA VAL A 225 10.71 10.07 2.59
C VAL A 225 10.03 11.42 2.33
N VAL A 226 8.88 11.41 1.66
CA VAL A 226 8.01 12.59 1.55
C VAL A 226 7.36 12.82 2.92
N PRO A 227 7.56 13.98 3.55
CA PRO A 227 6.99 14.26 4.87
C PRO A 227 5.46 14.08 4.89
N GLY A 228 4.94 13.40 5.91
CA GLY A 228 3.50 13.16 6.09
C GLY A 228 2.88 12.17 5.09
N SER A 229 3.69 11.46 4.31
CA SER A 229 3.18 10.47 3.35
C SER A 229 2.93 9.09 3.95
N ALA A 230 3.57 8.79 5.08
CA ALA A 230 3.35 7.52 5.79
C ALA A 230 1.99 7.50 6.47
N LYS A 231 1.17 6.50 6.18
CA LYS A 231 -0.20 6.38 6.68
C LYS A 231 -0.78 5.00 6.47
N SER A 232 -1.88 4.71 7.15
CA SER A 232 -2.80 3.62 6.83
C SER A 232 -3.68 4.01 5.64
N PHE A 233 -3.87 3.09 4.69
CA PHE A 233 -4.75 3.29 3.54
C PHE A 233 -6.10 2.61 3.78
N ASN A 234 -7.08 3.36 4.26
CA ASN A 234 -8.45 2.89 4.44
C ASN A 234 -9.11 2.65 3.07
N PHE A 235 -8.95 1.41 2.55
CA PHE A 235 -9.54 1.03 1.25
C PHE A 235 -11.06 0.85 1.33
N GLN A 236 -11.63 0.56 2.50
CA GLN A 236 -13.06 0.53 2.72
C GLN A 236 -13.71 1.85 2.33
N LYS A 237 -13.21 2.93 2.94
CA LYS A 237 -13.67 4.29 2.66
C LYS A 237 -13.35 4.71 1.22
N ALA A 238 -12.14 4.40 0.74
CA ALA A 238 -11.69 4.81 -0.59
C ALA A 238 -12.49 4.17 -1.73
N PHE A 239 -13.00 2.95 -1.52
CA PHE A 239 -13.77 2.20 -2.54
C PHE A 239 -15.24 2.06 -2.20
N ASN A 240 -15.69 2.66 -1.09
CA ASN A 240 -17.08 2.62 -0.60
C ASN A 240 -17.57 1.18 -0.43
N LEU A 241 -16.79 0.37 0.28
CA LEU A 241 -17.10 -1.02 0.56
C LEU A 241 -17.92 -1.15 1.86
N THR A 242 -18.72 -2.20 1.93
CA THR A 242 -19.37 -2.61 3.19
C THR A 242 -18.33 -3.24 4.13
N ASP A 243 -18.68 -3.41 5.41
CA ASP A 243 -17.83 -4.10 6.39
C ASP A 243 -17.56 -5.55 5.95
N GLU A 244 -18.56 -6.25 5.45
CA GLU A 244 -18.44 -7.63 4.96
C GLU A 244 -17.48 -7.73 3.76
N GLU A 245 -17.64 -6.86 2.77
CA GLU A 245 -16.73 -6.79 1.61
C GLU A 245 -15.30 -6.46 2.04
N THR A 246 -15.15 -5.56 3.01
CA THR A 246 -13.83 -5.15 3.53
C THR A 246 -13.15 -6.31 4.24
N LEU A 247 -13.86 -6.96 5.19
CA LEU A 247 -13.35 -8.13 5.92
C LEU A 247 -13.13 -9.35 5.02
N GLY A 248 -13.87 -9.44 3.91
CA GLY A 248 -13.60 -10.43 2.85
C GLY A 248 -12.23 -10.24 2.21
N VAL A 249 -11.75 -9.00 2.13
CA VAL A 249 -10.41 -8.68 1.63
C VAL A 249 -9.36 -8.87 2.72
N SER A 250 -9.49 -8.18 3.86
CA SER A 250 -8.60 -8.32 5.01
C SER A 250 -9.20 -7.65 6.25
N ASP A 251 -8.74 -8.01 7.44
CA ASP A 251 -8.96 -7.29 8.69
C ASP A 251 -7.84 -6.26 9.00
N HIS A 252 -6.91 -6.06 8.06
CA HIS A 252 -5.90 -5.01 8.08
C HIS A 252 -6.08 -4.02 6.93
N TYR A 253 -5.63 -2.78 7.13
CA TYR A 253 -5.39 -1.82 6.06
C TYR A 253 -3.91 -1.84 5.65
N PRO A 254 -3.58 -1.61 4.37
CA PRO A 254 -2.20 -1.39 3.97
C PRO A 254 -1.58 -0.19 4.68
N VAL A 255 -0.33 -0.30 5.14
CA VAL A 255 0.47 0.86 5.49
C VAL A 255 1.31 1.27 4.29
N GLU A 256 1.33 2.56 3.99
CA GLU A 256 1.98 3.11 2.79
C GLU A 256 2.89 4.28 3.12
N VAL A 257 3.90 4.50 2.27
CA VAL A 257 4.82 5.64 2.33
C VAL A 257 5.26 6.05 0.93
N GLU A 258 5.62 7.31 0.75
CA GLU A 258 6.12 7.81 -0.51
C GLU A 258 7.59 8.27 -0.40
N LEU A 259 8.44 7.80 -1.32
CA LEU A 259 9.81 8.29 -1.49
C LEU A 259 9.85 9.45 -2.47
N LYS A 260 10.66 10.47 -2.14
CA LYS A 260 10.94 11.62 -2.99
C LYS A 260 11.52 11.19 -4.33
N THR A 261 11.01 11.76 -5.41
CA THR A 261 11.54 11.53 -6.76
C THR A 261 12.65 12.52 -7.06
N ASN A 262 13.63 12.09 -7.87
CA ASN A 262 14.57 13.03 -8.47
C ASN A 262 13.78 13.92 -9.43
N LYS A 263 13.68 15.21 -9.13
CA LYS A 263 13.27 16.18 -10.15
C LYS A 263 14.37 16.18 -11.22
N LYS A 264 14.21 15.43 -12.30
CA LYS A 264 14.93 15.76 -13.54
C LYS A 264 14.54 17.20 -13.83
N GLN A 265 15.47 18.16 -13.70
CA GLN A 265 15.29 19.48 -14.27
C GLN A 265 14.92 19.24 -15.73
N LYS A 266 13.68 19.53 -16.10
CA LYS A 266 13.31 19.65 -17.51
C LYS A 266 14.25 20.72 -18.05
N ALA A 267 15.20 20.33 -18.87
CA ALA A 267 16.02 21.27 -19.60
C ALA A 267 15.09 22.33 -20.21
N PRO A 268 15.40 23.63 -20.08
CA PRO A 268 14.56 24.66 -20.62
C PRO A 268 14.36 24.36 -22.10
N ARG A 269 13.10 24.20 -22.51
CA ARG A 269 12.73 24.02 -23.91
C ARG A 269 13.31 25.21 -24.65
N GLN A 270 14.40 25.01 -25.41
CA GLN A 270 14.94 26.03 -26.29
C GLN A 270 13.79 26.49 -27.20
N ARG A 271 13.36 27.72 -26.99
CA ARG A 271 12.44 28.41 -27.86
C ARG A 271 13.14 28.48 -29.20
N LYS A 272 12.73 27.65 -30.17
CA LYS A 272 13.13 27.83 -31.55
C LYS A 272 12.69 29.24 -31.94
N THR A 273 13.65 30.15 -32.06
CA THR A 273 13.44 31.47 -32.64
C THR A 273 12.95 31.25 -34.06
N ALA A 274 11.72 31.66 -34.31
CA ALA A 274 11.16 31.67 -35.64
C ALA A 274 11.97 32.67 -36.50
N VAL A 275 12.56 32.19 -37.56
CA VAL A 275 13.20 33.00 -38.59
C VAL A 275 12.09 33.82 -39.27
N PRO A 276 12.22 35.15 -39.41
CA PRO A 276 11.19 35.93 -40.06
C PRO A 276 11.18 35.64 -41.58
N ALA A 277 10.03 35.23 -42.06
CA ALA A 277 9.80 35.04 -43.49
C ALA A 277 9.83 36.40 -44.19
N ARG A 278 10.65 36.50 -45.23
CA ARG A 278 10.87 37.61 -46.13
C ARG A 278 9.60 37.85 -46.95
N THR A 279 8.97 39.01 -46.78
CA THR A 279 7.84 39.47 -47.54
C THR A 279 8.24 39.82 -48.96
N THR A 280 7.62 39.17 -49.97
CA THR A 280 7.55 39.72 -51.34
C THR A 280 6.11 40.16 -51.59
N SER A 281 6.01 41.45 -51.85
CA SER A 281 4.78 42.14 -52.24
C SER A 281 4.37 41.78 -53.63
N THR A 282 3.07 41.50 -53.91
CA THR A 282 2.44 41.76 -55.15
C THR A 282 1.00 42.24 -54.92
N LYS A 283 0.69 43.36 -55.53
CA LYS A 283 -0.56 44.14 -55.57
C LYS A 283 -1.67 43.39 -56.31
N GLY A 284 -2.91 43.49 -55.85
CA GLY A 284 -4.10 43.14 -56.62
C GLY A 284 -5.38 43.57 -55.89
N LYS A 285 -6.01 44.65 -56.42
CA LYS A 285 -7.30 45.29 -56.02
C LYS A 285 -8.49 44.40 -56.30
N THR A 286 -9.55 44.42 -55.49
CA THR A 286 -10.90 45.01 -55.68
C THR A 286 -11.90 44.42 -54.72
N GLN A 287 -12.47 45.20 -53.89
CA GLN A 287 -13.81 45.78 -53.71
C GLN A 287 -15.02 44.83 -53.58
N LYS A 288 -15.71 45.12 -52.49
CA LYS A 288 -17.15 45.39 -52.26
C LYS A 288 -18.00 44.31 -51.55
N LYS A 289 -18.53 44.76 -50.47
CA LYS A 289 -19.88 44.90 -49.88
C LYS A 289 -20.34 43.84 -48.90
N GLY A 290 -20.60 44.32 -47.66
CA GLY A 290 -21.54 43.73 -46.72
C GLY A 290 -23.01 44.05 -47.11
N PRO A 291 -24.06 43.83 -46.37
CA PRO A 291 -24.16 43.98 -44.92
C PRO A 291 -25.14 43.02 -44.15
N GLN A 292 -25.07 43.13 -42.79
CA GLN A 292 -26.20 43.17 -41.84
C GLN A 292 -26.98 41.93 -41.40
N LYS A 293 -26.92 41.75 -40.08
CA LYS A 293 -27.99 41.63 -39.05
C LYS A 293 -29.00 40.46 -39.09
N LYS A 294 -29.08 39.70 -38.03
CA LYS A 294 -30.10 39.89 -36.96
C LYS A 294 -29.98 38.84 -35.85
N ASN A 295 -30.11 39.34 -34.63
CA ASN A 295 -30.46 38.72 -33.39
C ASN A 295 -31.66 37.78 -33.46
N THR A 296 -31.67 36.76 -32.62
CA THR A 296 -32.79 36.54 -31.64
C THR A 296 -32.45 35.37 -30.70
N GLU A 297 -32.31 35.67 -29.45
CA GLU A 297 -32.81 34.87 -28.33
C GLU A 297 -34.33 35.13 -28.23
N PRO A 298 -35.21 34.35 -27.56
CA PRO A 298 -35.10 33.82 -26.23
C PRO A 298 -35.93 32.55 -25.87
N ALA A 299 -35.89 32.22 -24.62
CA ALA A 299 -36.96 31.70 -23.71
C ALA A 299 -36.94 30.23 -23.29
N ALA A 300 -36.75 30.06 -21.98
CA ALA A 300 -37.30 28.98 -21.18
C ALA A 300 -38.80 29.08 -20.98
N PRO A 301 -39.54 28.00 -20.67
CA PRO A 301 -40.31 28.02 -19.43
C PRO A 301 -40.39 26.67 -18.66
N GLN A 302 -40.26 26.78 -17.34
CA GLN A 302 -41.32 26.64 -16.28
C GLN A 302 -41.82 25.24 -15.94
N LYS A 303 -41.66 24.97 -14.65
CA LYS A 303 -42.28 24.09 -13.66
C LYS A 303 -43.71 23.58 -13.95
N LYS A 304 -43.98 22.35 -13.51
CA LYS A 304 -45.25 21.99 -12.85
C LYS A 304 -45.03 20.94 -11.74
N GLU A 305 -45.36 21.40 -10.51
CA GLU A 305 -45.72 20.57 -9.34
C GLU A 305 -47.06 19.86 -9.57
N LYS A 306 -47.21 18.70 -8.97
CA LYS A 306 -48.48 18.26 -8.35
C LYS A 306 -48.25 17.14 -7.32
N THR A 307 -48.38 17.47 -6.12
CA THR A 307 -49.06 16.91 -4.92
C THR A 307 -50.09 15.80 -5.16
N THR A 308 -50.11 14.75 -4.32
CA THR A 308 -51.04 14.56 -3.20
C THR A 308 -50.99 13.13 -2.63
N LYS A 309 -50.99 13.10 -1.24
CA LYS A 309 -51.70 12.23 -0.27
C LYS A 309 -51.49 10.70 -0.39
N GLY A 310 -51.05 10.00 0.62
CA GLY A 310 -51.44 9.95 2.02
C GLY A 310 -52.23 8.68 2.27
N ASN A 311 -51.75 7.77 3.10
CA ASN A 311 -52.61 7.17 4.12
C ASN A 311 -51.82 6.35 5.17
N ARG A 312 -52.38 6.40 6.37
CA ARG A 312 -52.02 5.81 7.67
C ARG A 312 -52.38 4.33 7.76
N GLY A 313 -51.77 3.62 8.73
CA GLY A 313 -52.29 2.42 9.40
C GLY A 313 -51.13 1.73 10.11
N GLN A 314 -50.81 2.06 11.33
CA GLN A 314 -51.13 1.47 12.65
C GLN A 314 -50.87 -0.04 12.75
N SER A 315 -49.85 -0.36 13.55
CA SER A 315 -49.79 -0.93 14.92
C SER A 315 -49.92 -2.45 14.99
N SER A 316 -49.01 -3.12 15.67
CA SER A 316 -49.18 -3.66 17.02
C SER A 316 -48.05 -4.68 17.35
N ASP A 317 -47.42 -4.40 18.48
CA ASP A 317 -47.12 -5.30 19.60
C ASP A 317 -46.18 -6.51 19.45
N ALA A 318 -45.14 -6.43 20.30
CA ALA A 318 -44.34 -7.49 20.84
C ALA A 318 -45.18 -8.46 21.73
N PRO A 319 -44.69 -9.64 22.18
CA PRO A 319 -43.75 -9.65 23.29
C PRO A 319 -42.71 -10.81 23.35
N THR A 320 -41.63 -10.49 24.02
CA THR A 320 -40.79 -11.27 24.95
C THR A 320 -41.08 -12.75 25.16
N LYS A 321 -39.99 -13.59 25.11
CA LYS A 321 -39.72 -14.59 26.17
C LYS A 321 -38.26 -15.05 26.20
N ARG A 322 -37.68 -14.80 27.38
CA ARG A 322 -36.46 -15.43 27.93
C ARG A 322 -36.61 -16.93 27.98
N ARG A 323 -35.49 -17.68 27.76
CA ARG A 323 -35.19 -18.84 28.59
C ARG A 323 -33.66 -19.09 28.64
N ARG A 324 -33.16 -19.08 29.87
CA ARG A 324 -31.90 -19.67 30.32
C ARG A 324 -31.97 -21.20 30.17
N LEU A 325 -30.81 -21.88 30.01
CA LEU A 325 -30.23 -22.84 30.95
C LEU A 325 -29.12 -23.65 30.27
N ASN A 326 -27.96 -23.57 30.85
CA ASN A 326 -27.03 -24.59 31.36
C ASN A 326 -26.72 -25.84 30.51
N LYS A 327 -25.52 -25.99 30.08
CA LYS A 327 -24.45 -26.78 30.73
C LYS A 327 -23.10 -26.39 30.13
#